data_411865ac3fd4bafa6aff0513294b1263
#
_entry.id   411865ac3fd4bafa6aff0513294b1263
#
_cell.length_a   1.000
_cell.length_b   1.000
_cell.length_c   1.000
_cell.angle_alpha   90.00
_cell.angle_beta   90.00
_cell.angle_gamma   90.00
#
_symmetry.space_group_name_H-M   'P 1'
#
loop_
_entity.id
_entity.type
_entity.pdbx_description
1 polymer ?
#
loop_
_entity_poly.entity_id
_entity_poly.type
_entity_poly.pdbx_seq_one_letter_code
_entity_poly.pdbx_strand_id
1 'polypeptide(L)'
;MSTSAAPLRLPFGLRDASAADVPAIHAIYAHHVQHGRASFEEVVPGIDDMRLRMAEVHRKGLPYIVAERHGDILGYAYASAYRARSAYRFAIEDSIYIDHRHTGEGLGRALLAELIARCETGPWRQMVAVVAVTRSGEGAGSLAVHERLGFRTVGRLESVGLKHGQWIDTVLMQRPLGRGDETVPAPDEIRG
;
A
#
# COMPACT_ATOMS: atom_id res chain seq x y z
N MET A 1 26.15 -6.67 29.23
CA MET A 1 25.23 -5.55 29.49
C MET A 1 24.64 -5.12 28.16
N SER A 2 23.41 -5.59 27.87
CA SER A 2 22.77 -5.34 26.57
C SER A 2 22.01 -4.02 26.69
N THR A 3 22.48 -2.99 26.04
CA THR A 3 21.78 -1.70 25.93
C THR A 3 20.63 -1.88 24.94
N SER A 4 19.42 -2.09 25.49
CA SER A 4 18.19 -1.99 24.70
C SER A 4 18.07 -0.54 24.21
N ALA A 5 18.26 -0.33 22.91
CA ALA A 5 17.98 0.96 22.30
C ALA A 5 16.48 1.22 22.42
N ALA A 6 16.11 2.34 23.02
CA ALA A 6 14.71 2.78 23.07
C ALA A 6 14.16 2.88 21.62
N PRO A 7 12.90 2.44 21.37
CA PRO A 7 12.32 2.56 20.05
C PRO A 7 12.30 4.02 19.62
N LEU A 8 12.84 4.28 18.43
CA LEU A 8 12.79 5.61 17.80
C LEU A 8 11.31 6.02 17.70
N ARG A 9 10.90 6.99 18.50
CA ARG A 9 9.54 7.57 18.40
C ARG A 9 9.45 8.26 17.05
N LEU A 10 8.57 7.76 16.21
CA LEU A 10 8.23 8.44 14.94
C LEU A 10 7.61 9.81 15.27
N PRO A 11 7.89 10.86 14.50
CA PRO A 11 7.31 12.18 14.68
C PRO A 11 5.82 12.26 14.30
N PHE A 12 5.18 11.12 14.08
CA PHE A 12 3.77 10.92 13.71
C PHE A 12 3.25 9.59 14.30
N GLY A 13 1.94 9.48 14.45
CA GLY A 13 1.25 8.25 14.85
C GLY A 13 0.77 7.45 13.65
N LEU A 14 0.66 6.12 13.82
CA LEU A 14 -0.03 5.23 12.87
C LEU A 14 -1.27 4.66 13.56
N ARG A 15 -2.42 4.68 12.89
CA ARG A 15 -3.67 4.14 13.39
C ARG A 15 -4.56 3.62 12.26
N ASP A 16 -5.61 2.87 12.62
CA ASP A 16 -6.65 2.51 11.68
C ASP A 16 -7.32 3.77 11.10
N ALA A 17 -7.60 3.70 9.81
CA ALA A 17 -8.40 4.71 9.15
C ALA A 17 -9.87 4.54 9.50
N SER A 18 -10.56 5.67 9.62
CA SER A 18 -12.00 5.74 9.85
C SER A 18 -12.71 6.48 8.72
N ALA A 19 -14.03 6.42 8.71
CA ALA A 19 -14.83 7.18 7.75
C ALA A 19 -14.61 8.71 7.86
N ALA A 20 -14.20 9.21 9.03
CA ALA A 20 -13.87 10.62 9.23
C ALA A 20 -12.60 11.06 8.49
N ASP A 21 -11.70 10.12 8.19
CA ASP A 21 -10.45 10.41 7.49
C ASP A 21 -10.61 10.49 5.95
N VAL A 22 -11.74 10.00 5.42
CA VAL A 22 -11.96 9.93 3.98
C VAL A 22 -11.78 11.26 3.25
N PRO A 23 -12.19 12.43 3.77
CA PRO A 23 -11.93 13.69 3.09
C PRO A 23 -10.42 13.99 2.91
N ALA A 24 -9.60 13.73 3.94
CA ALA A 24 -8.16 13.92 3.87
C ALA A 24 -7.48 12.89 2.95
N ILE A 25 -7.87 11.63 3.05
CA ILE A 25 -7.44 10.53 2.16
C ILE A 25 -7.77 10.87 0.70
N HIS A 26 -9.00 11.35 0.45
CA HIS A 26 -9.42 11.79 -0.89
C HIS A 26 -8.55 12.93 -1.41
N ALA A 27 -8.24 13.94 -0.60
CA ALA A 27 -7.40 15.06 -1.01
C ALA A 27 -5.99 14.60 -1.41
N ILE A 28 -5.39 13.68 -0.63
CA ILE A 28 -4.09 13.07 -0.96
C ILE A 28 -4.19 12.32 -2.29
N TYR A 29 -5.21 11.45 -2.44
CA TYR A 29 -5.38 10.66 -3.65
C TYR A 29 -5.64 11.51 -4.89
N ALA A 30 -6.48 12.55 -4.76
CA ALA A 30 -6.77 13.50 -5.83
C ALA A 30 -5.49 14.14 -6.39
N HIS A 31 -4.58 14.54 -5.50
CA HIS A 31 -3.28 15.08 -5.93
C HIS A 31 -2.49 14.08 -6.78
N HIS A 32 -2.41 12.81 -6.35
CA HIS A 32 -1.72 11.76 -7.09
C HIS A 32 -2.39 11.42 -8.43
N VAL A 33 -3.73 11.50 -8.50
CA VAL A 33 -4.46 11.30 -9.76
C VAL A 33 -4.17 12.45 -10.73
N GLN A 34 -4.20 13.68 -10.26
CA GLN A 34 -4.09 14.88 -11.11
C GLN A 34 -2.65 15.20 -11.52
N HIS A 35 -1.67 14.93 -10.65
CA HIS A 35 -0.30 15.41 -10.84
C HIS A 35 0.75 14.28 -10.88
N GLY A 36 0.43 13.12 -10.30
CA GLY A 36 1.35 11.99 -10.21
C GLY A 36 1.08 10.90 -11.26
N ARG A 37 1.96 9.92 -11.28
CA ARG A 37 1.85 8.70 -12.09
C ARG A 37 1.76 7.43 -11.25
N ALA A 38 1.76 7.55 -9.94
CA ALA A 38 1.61 6.40 -9.03
C ALA A 38 0.23 5.73 -9.13
N SER A 39 -0.81 6.49 -9.47
CA SER A 39 -2.12 5.96 -9.81
C SER A 39 -2.35 6.03 -11.32
N PHE A 40 -2.92 4.97 -11.89
CA PHE A 40 -3.33 4.95 -13.31
C PHE A 40 -4.74 5.51 -13.54
N GLU A 41 -5.43 5.94 -12.50
CA GLU A 41 -6.67 6.70 -12.65
C GLU A 41 -6.36 8.10 -13.23
N GLU A 42 -7.19 8.54 -14.18
CA GLU A 42 -7.08 9.84 -14.83
C GLU A 42 -8.16 10.81 -14.34
N VAL A 43 -9.25 10.27 -13.78
CA VAL A 43 -10.36 11.02 -13.19
C VAL A 43 -10.36 10.80 -11.68
N VAL A 44 -10.39 11.88 -10.93
CA VAL A 44 -10.46 11.80 -9.45
C VAL A 44 -11.81 11.18 -9.06
N PRO A 45 -11.81 10.07 -8.29
CA PRO A 45 -13.05 9.48 -7.79
C PRO A 45 -13.76 10.44 -6.82
N GLY A 46 -15.08 10.31 -6.69
CA GLY A 46 -15.82 11.06 -5.69
C GLY A 46 -15.51 10.62 -4.25
N ILE A 47 -15.83 11.49 -3.28
CA ILE A 47 -15.66 11.16 -1.86
C ILE A 47 -16.45 9.92 -1.48
N ASP A 48 -17.67 9.76 -2.01
CA ASP A 48 -18.50 8.59 -1.72
C ASP A 48 -17.94 7.31 -2.34
N ASP A 49 -17.30 7.39 -3.51
CA ASP A 49 -16.55 6.25 -4.08
C ASP A 49 -15.39 5.84 -3.17
N MET A 50 -14.67 6.81 -2.62
CA MET A 50 -13.59 6.53 -1.68
C MET A 50 -14.09 5.90 -0.37
N ARG A 51 -15.26 6.32 0.12
CA ARG A 51 -15.92 5.67 1.27
C ARG A 51 -16.28 4.21 0.97
N LEU A 52 -16.84 3.96 -0.19
CA LEU A 52 -17.20 2.60 -0.62
C LEU A 52 -15.95 1.71 -0.77
N ARG A 53 -14.87 2.22 -1.36
CA ARG A 53 -13.59 1.51 -1.47
C ARG A 53 -13.03 1.15 -0.09
N MET A 54 -13.01 2.10 0.86
CA MET A 54 -12.57 1.85 2.24
C MET A 54 -13.45 0.80 2.93
N ALA A 55 -14.77 0.93 2.81
CA ALA A 55 -15.72 -0.03 3.38
C ALA A 55 -15.51 -1.44 2.83
N GLU A 56 -15.21 -1.57 1.53
CA GLU A 56 -14.91 -2.86 0.90
C GLU A 56 -13.61 -3.49 1.43
N VAL A 57 -12.57 -2.69 1.67
CA VAL A 57 -11.32 -3.14 2.30
C VAL A 57 -11.62 -3.69 3.71
N HIS A 58 -12.35 -2.94 4.52
CA HIS A 58 -12.73 -3.36 5.88
C HIS A 58 -13.63 -4.60 5.88
N ARG A 59 -14.59 -4.69 4.93
CA ARG A 59 -15.48 -5.86 4.81
C ARG A 59 -14.70 -7.16 4.54
N LYS A 60 -13.54 -7.05 3.87
CA LYS A 60 -12.65 -8.19 3.63
C LYS A 60 -11.69 -8.46 4.78
N GLY A 61 -11.80 -7.75 5.89
CA GLY A 61 -10.89 -7.86 7.03
C GLY A 61 -9.47 -7.35 6.74
N LEU A 62 -9.30 -6.57 5.66
CA LEU A 62 -8.01 -6.02 5.26
C LEU A 62 -7.72 -4.71 5.97
N PRO A 63 -6.44 -4.44 6.33
CA PRO A 63 -6.07 -3.21 7.01
C PRO A 63 -6.16 -1.99 6.07
N TYR A 64 -6.63 -0.88 6.65
CA TYR A 64 -6.57 0.46 6.08
C TYR A 64 -6.05 1.39 7.17
N ILE A 65 -4.88 1.99 6.98
CA ILE A 65 -4.16 2.74 8.01
C ILE A 65 -3.80 4.13 7.53
N VAL A 66 -3.71 5.07 8.46
CA VAL A 66 -3.26 6.45 8.23
C VAL A 66 -2.05 6.78 9.09
N ALA A 67 -1.21 7.67 8.57
CA ALA A 67 -0.19 8.37 9.35
C ALA A 67 -0.73 9.75 9.71
N GLU A 68 -0.73 10.06 11.02
CA GLU A 68 -1.32 11.29 11.56
C GLU A 68 -0.30 12.06 12.42
N ARG A 69 -0.35 13.38 12.30
CA ARG A 69 0.40 14.30 13.16
C ARG A 69 -0.47 15.52 13.50
N HIS A 70 -0.76 15.73 14.79
CA HIS A 70 -1.58 16.85 15.29
C HIS A 70 -2.99 16.94 14.68
N GLY A 71 -3.58 15.81 14.29
CA GLY A 71 -4.89 15.75 13.62
C GLY A 71 -4.83 15.78 12.08
N ASP A 72 -3.68 16.09 11.50
CA ASP A 72 -3.50 16.09 10.05
C ASP A 72 -3.09 14.71 9.53
N ILE A 73 -3.74 14.24 8.49
CA ILE A 73 -3.38 13.00 7.79
C ILE A 73 -2.26 13.30 6.79
N LEU A 74 -1.10 12.68 7.00
CA LEU A 74 0.12 12.87 6.19
C LEU A 74 0.27 11.83 5.08
N GLY A 75 -0.47 10.74 5.17
CA GLY A 75 -0.45 9.64 4.22
C GLY A 75 -1.28 8.48 4.71
N TYR A 76 -1.50 7.52 3.84
CA TYR A 76 -2.26 6.33 4.15
C TYR A 76 -1.75 5.11 3.37
N ALA A 77 -2.07 3.93 3.87
CA ALA A 77 -1.82 2.66 3.20
C ALA A 77 -2.98 1.70 3.45
N TYR A 78 -3.22 0.82 2.50
CA TYR A 78 -4.20 -0.26 2.65
C TYR A 78 -3.77 -1.49 1.85
N ALA A 79 -4.32 -2.64 2.22
CA ALA A 79 -4.23 -3.84 1.42
C ALA A 79 -5.55 -4.10 0.68
N SER A 80 -5.46 -4.70 -0.49
CA SER A 80 -6.62 -5.12 -1.27
C SER A 80 -6.40 -6.54 -1.80
N ALA A 81 -7.48 -7.23 -2.23
CA ALA A 81 -7.34 -8.51 -2.91
C ALA A 81 -6.59 -8.32 -4.22
N TYR A 82 -5.53 -9.11 -4.44
CA TYR A 82 -4.71 -8.99 -5.65
C TYR A 82 -5.49 -9.22 -6.94
N ARG A 83 -6.38 -10.22 -6.98
CA ARG A 83 -7.26 -10.52 -8.13
C ARG A 83 -8.56 -11.14 -7.66
N ALA A 84 -9.61 -11.02 -8.48
CA ALA A 84 -10.96 -11.44 -8.12
C ALA A 84 -11.19 -12.97 -8.10
N ARG A 85 -10.33 -13.76 -8.80
CA ARG A 85 -10.53 -15.23 -8.86
C ARG A 85 -10.14 -15.87 -7.52
N SER A 86 -10.95 -16.81 -7.04
CA SER A 86 -10.83 -17.43 -5.72
C SER A 86 -9.47 -18.09 -5.43
N ALA A 87 -8.77 -18.59 -6.43
CA ALA A 87 -7.42 -19.13 -6.25
C ALA A 87 -6.38 -18.09 -5.77
N TYR A 88 -6.66 -16.79 -5.92
CA TYR A 88 -5.81 -15.69 -5.45
C TYR A 88 -6.15 -15.20 -4.04
N ARG A 89 -7.11 -15.82 -3.33
CA ARG A 89 -7.62 -15.33 -2.03
C ARG A 89 -6.56 -15.13 -0.94
N PHE A 90 -5.41 -15.80 -1.04
CA PHE A 90 -4.28 -15.66 -0.12
C PHE A 90 -3.22 -14.66 -0.60
N ALA A 91 -3.45 -14.01 -1.73
CA ALA A 91 -2.59 -12.96 -2.26
C ALA A 91 -3.29 -11.60 -2.14
N ILE A 92 -2.58 -10.63 -1.61
CA ILE A 92 -3.04 -9.24 -1.45
C ILE A 92 -2.09 -8.29 -2.15
N GLU A 93 -2.58 -7.12 -2.48
CA GLU A 93 -1.82 -6.02 -3.07
C GLU A 93 -1.80 -4.86 -2.09
N ASP A 94 -0.66 -4.23 -1.90
CA ASP A 94 -0.53 -3.01 -1.12
C ASP A 94 -0.72 -1.75 -1.97
N SER A 95 -1.17 -0.70 -1.31
CA SER A 95 -1.27 0.65 -1.87
C SER A 95 -0.85 1.65 -0.81
N ILE A 96 0.01 2.60 -1.19
CA ILE A 96 0.55 3.61 -0.28
C ILE A 96 0.55 4.96 -0.99
N TYR A 97 0.00 5.96 -0.33
CA TYR A 97 -0.05 7.34 -0.80
C TYR A 97 0.37 8.29 0.30
N ILE A 98 1.34 9.13 0.01
CA ILE A 98 1.86 10.14 0.92
C ILE A 98 1.44 11.52 0.42
N ASP A 99 1.02 12.39 1.31
CA ASP A 99 0.81 13.78 0.98
C ASP A 99 2.11 14.36 0.40
N HIS A 100 2.02 14.95 -0.78
CA HIS A 100 3.16 15.47 -1.52
C HIS A 100 4.00 16.48 -0.72
N ARG A 101 3.40 17.14 0.28
CA ARG A 101 4.07 18.10 1.18
C ARG A 101 4.96 17.43 2.23
N HIS A 102 4.80 16.12 2.43
CA HIS A 102 5.45 15.33 3.49
C HIS A 102 6.30 14.17 2.95
N THR A 103 6.71 14.28 1.70
CA THR A 103 7.64 13.29 1.10
C THR A 103 9.03 13.37 1.73
N GLY A 104 9.72 12.24 1.83
CA GLY A 104 11.07 12.20 2.42
C GLY A 104 11.12 12.11 3.95
N GLU A 105 9.98 12.19 4.66
CA GLU A 105 9.90 12.11 6.12
C GLU A 105 9.85 10.67 6.68
N GLY A 106 10.04 9.65 5.83
CA GLY A 106 10.01 8.24 6.24
C GLY A 106 8.61 7.62 6.35
N LEU A 107 7.55 8.38 6.05
CA LEU A 107 6.15 7.95 6.12
C LEU A 107 5.86 6.69 5.33
N GLY A 108 6.33 6.61 4.07
CA GLY A 108 6.08 5.45 3.21
C GLY A 108 6.64 4.15 3.80
N ARG A 109 7.86 4.21 4.36
CA ARG A 109 8.47 3.06 5.04
C ARG A 109 7.68 2.65 6.29
N ALA A 110 7.27 3.61 7.10
CA ALA A 110 6.54 3.33 8.34
C ALA A 110 5.15 2.74 8.04
N LEU A 111 4.41 3.33 7.09
CA LEU A 111 3.11 2.83 6.65
C LEU A 111 3.20 1.42 6.07
N LEU A 112 4.17 1.14 5.20
CA LEU A 112 4.34 -0.19 4.62
C LEU A 112 4.75 -1.21 5.68
N ALA A 113 5.65 -0.87 6.59
CA ALA A 113 6.06 -1.77 7.67
C ALA A 113 4.87 -2.15 8.58
N GLU A 114 4.05 -1.17 8.96
CA GLU A 114 2.85 -1.39 9.75
C GLU A 114 1.80 -2.21 8.99
N LEU A 115 1.58 -1.92 7.70
CA LEU A 115 0.67 -2.67 6.85
C LEU A 115 1.07 -4.15 6.76
N ILE A 116 2.36 -4.42 6.54
CA ILE A 116 2.91 -5.76 6.51
C ILE A 116 2.65 -6.47 7.85
N ALA A 117 3.02 -5.84 8.97
CA ALA A 117 2.86 -6.43 10.31
C ALA A 117 1.40 -6.82 10.59
N ARG A 118 0.43 -5.99 10.20
CA ARG A 118 -0.99 -6.31 10.32
C ARG A 118 -1.43 -7.44 9.40
N CYS A 119 -0.95 -7.45 8.16
CA CYS A 119 -1.27 -8.50 7.21
C CYS A 119 -0.67 -9.87 7.61
N GLU A 120 0.48 -9.89 8.29
CA GLU A 120 1.10 -11.13 8.79
C GLU A 120 0.27 -11.84 9.87
N THR A 121 -0.66 -11.16 10.52
CA THR A 121 -1.58 -11.76 11.49
C THR A 121 -2.81 -12.41 10.85
N GLY A 122 -3.04 -12.18 9.56
CA GLY A 122 -4.18 -12.69 8.81
C GLY A 122 -3.86 -13.97 8.03
N PRO A 123 -4.80 -14.44 7.21
CA PRO A 123 -4.64 -15.69 6.46
C PRO A 123 -3.79 -15.52 5.19
N TRP A 124 -3.38 -14.31 4.86
CA TRP A 124 -2.67 -14.01 3.61
C TRP A 124 -1.25 -14.56 3.62
N ARG A 125 -0.81 -15.00 2.45
CA ARG A 125 0.47 -15.68 2.26
C ARG A 125 1.43 -14.92 1.37
N GLN A 126 0.92 -14.03 0.52
CA GLN A 126 1.73 -13.24 -0.42
C GLN A 126 1.21 -11.81 -0.47
N MET A 127 2.13 -10.86 -0.46
CA MET A 127 1.86 -9.45 -0.75
C MET A 127 2.55 -9.07 -2.05
N VAL A 128 1.79 -8.45 -2.93
CA VAL A 128 2.26 -7.95 -4.23
C VAL A 128 2.26 -6.42 -4.18
N ALA A 129 3.29 -5.81 -4.73
CA ALA A 129 3.32 -4.39 -5.02
C ALA A 129 3.37 -4.18 -6.53
N VAL A 130 2.54 -3.25 -7.02
CA VAL A 130 2.53 -2.83 -8.43
C VAL A 130 3.01 -1.39 -8.48
N VAL A 131 4.30 -1.20 -8.73
CA VAL A 131 4.94 0.12 -8.68
C VAL A 131 5.04 0.72 -10.07
N ALA A 132 4.36 1.84 -10.28
CA ALA A 132 4.51 2.64 -11.49
C ALA A 132 5.90 3.28 -11.54
N VAL A 133 6.59 3.14 -12.66
CA VAL A 133 7.91 3.71 -12.87
C VAL A 133 7.98 4.42 -14.23
N THR A 134 8.67 5.55 -14.24
CA THR A 134 8.89 6.31 -15.48
C THR A 134 10.37 6.28 -15.89
N ARG A 135 10.64 6.61 -17.13
CA ARG A 135 12.03 6.77 -17.61
C ARG A 135 12.76 7.92 -16.92
N SER A 136 12.02 8.89 -16.40
CA SER A 136 12.56 10.02 -15.62
C SER A 136 12.89 9.69 -14.16
N GLY A 137 12.62 8.46 -13.70
CA GLY A 137 12.98 7.98 -12.36
C GLY A 137 11.86 8.09 -11.32
N GLU A 138 10.65 8.51 -11.68
CA GLU A 138 9.51 8.40 -10.76
C GLU A 138 9.29 6.92 -10.40
N GLY A 139 8.92 6.66 -9.15
CA GLY A 139 8.73 5.31 -8.62
C GLY A 139 9.98 4.70 -7.97
N ALA A 140 11.19 5.22 -8.22
CA ALA A 140 12.43 4.68 -7.64
C ALA A 140 12.41 4.66 -6.10
N GLY A 141 11.87 5.70 -5.47
CA GLY A 141 11.69 5.76 -4.01
C GLY A 141 10.78 4.67 -3.46
N SER A 142 9.68 4.38 -4.18
CA SER A 142 8.77 3.29 -3.83
C SER A 142 9.47 1.94 -3.94
N LEU A 143 10.17 1.66 -5.04
CA LEU A 143 10.95 0.42 -5.21
C LEU A 143 11.93 0.23 -4.05
N ALA A 144 12.71 1.26 -3.71
CA ALA A 144 13.70 1.18 -2.63
C ALA A 144 13.06 0.93 -1.25
N VAL A 145 11.87 1.46 -0.99
CA VAL A 145 11.13 1.21 0.26
C VAL A 145 10.66 -0.25 0.32
N HIS A 146 10.10 -0.77 -0.76
CA HIS A 146 9.64 -2.16 -0.85
C HIS A 146 10.81 -3.15 -0.70
N GLU A 147 11.92 -2.93 -1.42
CA GLU A 147 13.13 -3.76 -1.29
C GLU A 147 13.64 -3.85 0.15
N ARG A 148 13.73 -2.70 0.84
CA ARG A 148 14.17 -2.64 2.25
C ARG A 148 13.24 -3.38 3.21
N LEU A 149 11.99 -3.59 2.83
CA LEU A 149 10.98 -4.32 3.61
C LEU A 149 10.76 -5.74 3.08
N GLY A 150 11.71 -6.29 2.32
CA GLY A 150 11.77 -7.69 1.94
C GLY A 150 10.99 -8.07 0.68
N PHE A 151 10.53 -7.09 -0.09
CA PHE A 151 10.00 -7.38 -1.42
C PHE A 151 11.15 -7.62 -2.40
N ARG A 152 10.93 -8.55 -3.32
CA ARG A 152 11.81 -8.79 -4.47
C ARG A 152 11.09 -8.46 -5.77
N THR A 153 11.78 -7.92 -6.74
CA THR A 153 11.25 -7.74 -8.10
C THR A 153 10.98 -9.11 -8.73
N VAL A 154 9.78 -9.30 -9.27
CA VAL A 154 9.35 -10.54 -9.93
C VAL A 154 9.03 -10.33 -11.40
N GLY A 155 8.92 -9.10 -11.86
CA GLY A 155 8.69 -8.77 -13.26
C GLY A 155 8.60 -7.28 -13.53
N ARG A 156 8.66 -6.92 -14.81
CA ARG A 156 8.40 -5.58 -15.32
C ARG A 156 7.51 -5.67 -16.54
N LEU A 157 6.50 -4.84 -16.57
CA LEU A 157 5.64 -4.65 -17.73
C LEU A 157 5.99 -3.28 -18.33
N GLU A 158 6.49 -3.29 -19.55
CA GLU A 158 6.94 -2.08 -20.23
C GLU A 158 5.78 -1.39 -20.93
N SER A 159 5.69 -0.07 -20.76
CA SER A 159 4.74 0.80 -21.48
C SER A 159 3.28 0.34 -21.39
N VAL A 160 2.86 -0.15 -20.22
CA VAL A 160 1.50 -0.68 -20.00
C VAL A 160 0.50 0.40 -19.62
N GLY A 161 0.95 1.57 -19.21
CA GLY A 161 0.12 2.75 -18.92
C GLY A 161 0.51 3.94 -19.76
N LEU A 162 -0.46 4.76 -20.11
CA LEU A 162 -0.23 6.08 -20.74
C LEU A 162 -0.92 7.12 -19.89
N LYS A 163 -0.15 8.04 -19.28
CA LYS A 163 -0.71 9.11 -18.46
C LYS A 163 0.11 10.40 -18.62
N HIS A 164 -0.55 11.54 -18.67
CA HIS A 164 0.07 12.84 -18.92
C HIS A 164 1.03 12.84 -20.13
N GLY A 165 0.64 12.14 -21.20
CA GLY A 165 1.42 12.06 -22.44
C GLY A 165 2.70 11.22 -22.35
N GLN A 166 2.89 10.42 -21.29
CA GLN A 166 4.06 9.56 -21.09
C GLN A 166 3.66 8.11 -20.89
N TRP A 167 4.41 7.20 -21.52
CA TRP A 167 4.33 5.78 -21.26
C TRP A 167 4.95 5.46 -19.91
N ILE A 168 4.26 4.62 -19.15
CA ILE A 168 4.61 4.21 -17.79
C ILE A 168 4.75 2.69 -17.78
N ASP A 169 5.84 2.25 -17.19
CA ASP A 169 6.05 0.84 -16.89
C ASP A 169 5.50 0.52 -15.51
N THR A 170 5.23 -0.76 -15.25
CA THR A 170 4.99 -1.25 -13.91
C THR A 170 6.04 -2.28 -13.52
N VAL A 171 6.60 -2.13 -12.34
CA VAL A 171 7.45 -3.14 -11.70
C VAL A 171 6.60 -3.91 -10.71
N LEU A 172 6.53 -5.22 -10.91
CA LEU A 172 5.87 -6.13 -10.00
C LEU A 172 6.88 -6.59 -8.96
N MET A 173 6.54 -6.40 -7.70
CA MET A 173 7.34 -6.87 -6.57
C MET A 173 6.49 -7.79 -5.70
N GLN A 174 7.11 -8.70 -5.00
CA GLN A 174 6.43 -9.70 -4.18
C GLN A 174 7.21 -9.99 -2.90
N ARG A 175 6.46 -10.18 -1.82
CA ARG A 175 6.96 -10.56 -0.52
C ARG A 175 6.07 -11.67 0.07
N PRO A 176 6.64 -12.76 0.63
CA PRO A 176 5.88 -13.71 1.43
C PRO A 176 5.41 -13.06 2.74
N LEU A 177 4.22 -13.46 3.22
CA LEU A 177 3.66 -13.08 4.51
C LEU A 177 3.59 -14.33 5.41
N GLY A 178 3.93 -14.17 6.68
CA GLY A 178 3.95 -15.28 7.64
C GLY A 178 4.76 -16.46 7.11
N ARG A 179 4.11 -17.62 6.93
CA ARG A 179 4.74 -18.85 6.41
C ARG A 179 4.84 -18.91 4.88
N GLY A 180 4.34 -17.91 4.17
CA GLY A 180 4.39 -17.90 2.70
C GLY A 180 3.80 -19.16 2.07
N ASP A 181 4.58 -19.79 1.20
CA ASP A 181 4.26 -21.04 0.48
C ASP A 181 4.88 -22.30 1.13
N GLU A 182 5.50 -22.17 2.30
CA GLU A 182 6.07 -23.31 3.04
C GLU A 182 4.99 -24.31 3.50
N THR A 183 3.75 -23.87 3.63
CA THR A 183 2.61 -24.71 4.02
C THR A 183 1.37 -24.40 3.21
N VAL A 184 0.57 -25.42 2.95
CA VAL A 184 -0.79 -25.25 2.44
C VAL A 184 -1.66 -24.68 3.56
N PRO A 185 -2.48 -23.66 3.31
CA PRO A 185 -3.47 -23.15 4.28
C PRO A 185 -4.40 -24.24 4.77
N ALA A 186 -4.83 -24.16 6.03
CA ALA A 186 -5.75 -25.13 6.61
C ALA A 186 -7.13 -25.10 5.92
N PRO A 187 -7.91 -26.18 5.93
CA PRO A 187 -9.21 -26.26 5.25
C PRO A 187 -10.23 -25.20 5.69
N ASP A 188 -10.17 -24.74 6.92
CA ASP A 188 -10.98 -23.65 7.47
C ASP A 188 -10.55 -22.28 6.93
N GLU A 189 -9.26 -22.04 6.73
CA GLU A 189 -8.74 -20.85 6.06
C GLU A 189 -9.12 -20.80 4.56
N ILE A 190 -9.37 -21.97 3.94
CA ILE A 190 -9.70 -22.09 2.51
C ILE A 190 -11.17 -21.74 2.24
N ARG A 191 -12.07 -21.88 3.23
CA ARG A 191 -13.53 -21.75 3.09
C ARG A 191 -14.08 -20.37 3.49
N GLY A 192 -13.22 -19.46 3.97
CA GLY A 192 -13.58 -18.11 4.39
C GLY A 192 -13.85 -17.12 3.23
#